data_4a4227dba7e268a51b2be3f60995111e
#
_entry.id   4a4227dba7e268a51b2be3f60995111e
#
_cell.length_a   1.000
_cell.length_b   1.000
_cell.length_c   1.000
_cell.angle_alpha   90.00
_cell.angle_beta   90.00
_cell.angle_gamma   90.00
#
_symmetry.space_group_name_H-M   'P 1'
#
loop_
_entity.id
_entity.type
_entity.pdbx_description
1 polymer ?
#
loop_
_entity_poly.entity_id
_entity_poly.type
_entity_poly.pdbx_seq_one_letter_code
_entity_poly.pdbx_strand_id
1 'polypeptide(L)'
;MKIGVRAHDYGKHSIEGLASLLREEGYDGAQLALPKVFEEIDSYEDIRLSHIERIRRAFEKNRVEIPVMGCYMDLGNPDRSVREYAVETLKTCLLYAKEMGAGVVGTETAYPRLSREERAAWCPYMMDSLMRVMEEAQRIDMKLAI
;
A
#
# COMPACT_ATOMS: atom_id res chain seq x y z
N MET A 1 -20.08 -0.85 -15.19
CA MET A 1 -19.12 -1.71 -14.44
C MET A 1 -17.79 -0.98 -14.43
N LYS A 2 -17.11 -0.85 -13.30
CA LYS A 2 -15.76 -0.25 -13.23
C LYS A 2 -14.71 -1.35 -13.36
N ILE A 3 -13.65 -1.08 -14.12
CA ILE A 3 -12.51 -2.01 -14.31
C ILE A 3 -11.27 -1.37 -13.71
N GLY A 4 -10.59 -2.11 -12.84
CA GLY A 4 -9.33 -1.67 -12.23
C GLY A 4 -8.19 -2.63 -12.54
N VAL A 5 -6.96 -2.15 -12.35
CA VAL A 5 -5.75 -2.91 -12.61
C VAL A 5 -4.76 -2.81 -11.45
N ARG A 6 -3.91 -3.81 -11.34
CA ARG A 6 -2.74 -3.79 -10.45
C ARG A 6 -1.60 -3.07 -11.17
N ALA A 7 -1.39 -1.79 -10.85
CA ALA A 7 -0.52 -0.90 -11.63
C ALA A 7 0.95 -1.35 -11.71
N HIS A 8 1.46 -2.07 -10.72
CA HIS A 8 2.86 -2.54 -10.75
C HIS A 8 3.17 -3.61 -11.81
N ASP A 9 2.15 -4.14 -12.48
CA ASP A 9 2.35 -5.01 -13.64
C ASP A 9 2.77 -4.22 -14.90
N TYR A 10 2.61 -2.90 -14.87
CA TYR A 10 3.07 -1.96 -15.91
C TYR A 10 4.52 -1.50 -15.73
N GLY A 11 5.15 -1.85 -14.60
CA GLY A 11 6.48 -1.35 -14.24
C GLY A 11 6.44 0.04 -13.61
N LYS A 12 7.60 0.70 -13.53
CA LYS A 12 7.74 2.05 -12.98
C LYS A 12 7.52 3.12 -14.04
N HIS A 13 6.79 4.16 -13.66
CA HIS A 13 6.50 5.34 -14.47
C HIS A 13 6.60 6.60 -13.62
N SER A 14 6.67 7.77 -14.26
CA SER A 14 6.39 9.02 -13.56
C SER A 14 4.93 9.04 -13.07
N ILE A 15 4.65 9.81 -12.03
CA ILE A 15 3.30 9.87 -11.43
C ILE A 15 2.24 10.26 -12.47
N GLU A 16 2.51 11.30 -13.24
CA GLU A 16 1.60 11.81 -14.27
C GLU A 16 1.51 10.85 -15.46
N GLY A 17 2.63 10.22 -15.84
CA GLY A 17 2.70 9.26 -16.93
C GLY A 17 1.85 8.02 -16.67
N LEU A 18 1.93 7.45 -15.46
CA LEU A 18 1.11 6.30 -15.09
C LEU A 18 -0.38 6.62 -15.12
N ALA A 19 -0.78 7.76 -14.54
CA ALA A 19 -2.19 8.15 -14.50
C ALA A 19 -2.77 8.35 -15.91
N SER A 20 -1.99 8.94 -16.85
CA SER A 20 -2.39 9.10 -18.26
C SER A 20 -2.49 7.75 -18.96
N LEU A 21 -1.47 6.91 -18.83
CA LEU A 21 -1.42 5.58 -19.43
C LEU A 21 -2.64 4.72 -19.02
N LEU A 22 -2.94 4.67 -17.73
CA LEU A 22 -4.07 3.88 -17.22
C LEU A 22 -5.40 4.39 -17.76
N ARG A 23 -5.55 5.70 -17.92
CA ARG A 23 -6.75 6.29 -18.54
C ARG A 23 -6.87 5.95 -20.02
N GLU A 24 -5.77 6.01 -20.78
CA GLU A 24 -5.68 5.67 -22.19
C GLU A 24 -6.04 4.19 -22.45
N GLU A 25 -5.58 3.30 -21.56
CA GLU A 25 -5.90 1.87 -21.56
C GLU A 25 -7.37 1.57 -21.13
N GLY A 26 -8.10 2.58 -20.66
CA GLY A 26 -9.53 2.47 -20.34
C GLY A 26 -9.83 1.99 -18.92
N TYR A 27 -8.88 2.05 -18.00
CA TYR A 27 -9.11 1.68 -16.61
C TYR A 27 -9.81 2.79 -15.82
N ASP A 28 -10.75 2.38 -14.96
CA ASP A 28 -11.47 3.25 -14.03
C ASP A 28 -10.74 3.42 -12.71
N GLY A 29 -9.84 2.48 -12.36
CA GLY A 29 -9.10 2.51 -11.10
C GLY A 29 -7.84 1.66 -11.10
N ALA A 30 -6.96 1.92 -10.13
CA ALA A 30 -5.71 1.19 -9.98
C ALA A 30 -5.36 0.89 -8.53
N GLN A 31 -4.83 -0.31 -8.28
CA GLN A 31 -4.10 -0.62 -7.06
C GLN A 31 -2.67 -0.10 -7.18
N LEU A 32 -2.24 0.73 -6.24
CA LEU A 32 -0.91 1.35 -6.23
C LEU A 32 -0.05 0.81 -5.09
N ALA A 33 1.07 0.16 -5.40
CA ALA A 33 2.17 -0.08 -4.46
C ALA A 33 3.28 0.93 -4.78
N LEU A 34 3.31 2.07 -4.08
CA LEU A 34 4.03 3.27 -4.51
C LEU A 34 5.50 3.01 -4.90
N PRO A 35 6.31 2.26 -4.12
CA PRO A 35 7.69 1.98 -4.51
C PRO A 35 7.85 1.06 -5.72
N LYS A 36 6.77 0.38 -6.14
CA LYS A 36 6.80 -0.53 -7.29
C LYS A 36 6.31 0.12 -8.58
N VAL A 37 5.63 1.27 -8.48
CA VAL A 37 4.96 1.90 -9.64
C VAL A 37 5.50 3.27 -10.01
N PHE A 38 6.22 3.96 -9.11
CA PHE A 38 6.74 5.30 -9.38
C PHE A 38 8.26 5.34 -9.41
N GLU A 39 8.80 6.03 -10.44
CA GLU A 39 10.23 6.21 -10.63
C GLU A 39 10.86 7.08 -9.53
N GLU A 40 10.07 8.02 -8.99
CA GLU A 40 10.52 8.95 -7.95
C GLU A 40 10.51 8.36 -6.53
N ILE A 41 10.02 7.12 -6.36
CA ILE A 41 9.86 6.47 -5.06
C ILE A 41 10.50 5.08 -5.11
N ASP A 42 11.64 4.90 -4.45
CA ASP A 42 12.33 3.61 -4.41
C ASP A 42 11.95 2.76 -3.19
N SER A 43 11.60 3.43 -2.09
CA SER A 43 11.20 2.76 -0.84
C SER A 43 10.03 3.49 -0.16
N TYR A 44 9.45 2.89 0.87
CA TYR A 44 8.43 3.56 1.67
C TYR A 44 8.98 4.77 2.44
N GLU A 45 10.27 4.80 2.73
CA GLU A 45 10.96 5.89 3.42
C GLU A 45 11.11 7.14 2.54
N ASP A 46 11.09 6.96 1.21
CA ASP A 46 11.21 8.05 0.24
C ASP A 46 9.89 8.81 0.03
N ILE A 47 8.79 8.26 0.51
CA ILE A 47 7.48 8.88 0.33
C ILE A 47 7.42 10.21 1.11
N ARG A 48 6.96 11.26 0.42
CA ARG A 48 6.75 12.60 0.98
C ARG A 48 5.30 13.02 0.72
N LEU A 49 4.77 13.93 1.52
CA LEU A 49 3.43 14.48 1.32
C LEU A 49 3.27 15.10 -0.08
N SER A 50 4.33 15.71 -0.61
CA SER A 50 4.33 16.24 -1.98
C SER A 50 4.11 15.17 -3.05
N HIS A 51 4.62 13.94 -2.86
CA HIS A 51 4.32 12.81 -3.74
C HIS A 51 2.84 12.43 -3.65
N ILE A 52 2.30 12.35 -2.44
CA ILE A 52 0.89 12.01 -2.20
C ILE A 52 -0.06 13.01 -2.85
N GLU A 53 0.21 14.31 -2.69
CA GLU A 53 -0.55 15.36 -3.35
C GLU A 53 -0.48 15.30 -4.89
N ARG A 54 0.71 15.03 -5.45
CA ARG A 54 0.89 14.87 -6.90
C ARG A 54 0.13 13.65 -7.41
N ILE A 55 0.23 12.50 -6.73
CA ILE A 55 -0.51 11.29 -7.09
C ILE A 55 -2.00 11.58 -7.09
N ARG A 56 -2.54 12.13 -6.00
CA ARG A 56 -3.95 12.48 -5.91
C ARG A 56 -4.39 13.35 -7.09
N ARG A 57 -3.70 14.47 -7.36
CA ARG A 57 -4.02 15.40 -8.44
C ARG A 57 -3.92 14.75 -9.83
N ALA A 58 -2.89 13.94 -10.08
CA ALA A 58 -2.70 13.28 -11.37
C ALA A 58 -3.82 12.27 -11.65
N PHE A 59 -4.18 11.47 -10.65
CA PHE A 59 -5.23 10.46 -10.78
C PHE A 59 -6.63 11.08 -10.87
N GLU A 60 -6.93 12.11 -10.06
CA GLU A 60 -8.18 12.89 -10.17
C GLU A 60 -8.32 13.52 -11.57
N LYS A 61 -7.27 14.19 -12.07
CA LYS A 61 -7.28 14.81 -13.42
C LYS A 61 -7.58 13.81 -14.51
N ASN A 62 -7.04 12.61 -14.42
CA ASN A 62 -7.24 11.53 -15.39
C ASN A 62 -8.50 10.71 -15.12
N ARG A 63 -9.24 10.97 -14.04
CA ARG A 63 -10.45 10.23 -13.63
C ARG A 63 -10.18 8.73 -13.46
N VAL A 64 -9.03 8.40 -12.88
CA VAL A 64 -8.66 7.05 -12.44
C VAL A 64 -8.73 7.02 -10.92
N GLU A 65 -9.56 6.16 -10.36
CA GLU A 65 -9.68 6.02 -8.90
C GLU A 65 -8.51 5.23 -8.31
N ILE A 66 -8.27 5.40 -7.01
CA ILE A 66 -7.28 4.62 -6.27
C ILE A 66 -8.03 3.79 -5.22
N PRO A 67 -8.66 2.66 -5.59
CA PRO A 67 -9.39 1.84 -4.63
C PRO A 67 -8.50 1.21 -3.57
N VAL A 68 -7.24 0.88 -3.93
CA VAL A 68 -6.32 0.17 -3.03
C VAL A 68 -4.93 0.78 -3.09
N MET A 69 -4.37 1.13 -1.93
CA MET A 69 -2.94 1.35 -1.75
C MET A 69 -2.30 0.07 -1.18
N GLY A 70 -1.40 -0.58 -1.93
CA GLY A 70 -0.66 -1.75 -1.47
C GLY A 70 0.55 -1.37 -0.62
N CYS A 71 0.65 -1.94 0.57
CA CYS A 71 1.81 -1.81 1.45
C CYS A 71 2.17 -3.17 2.03
N TYR A 72 3.15 -3.84 1.43
CA TYR A 72 3.50 -5.23 1.72
C TYR A 72 4.68 -5.28 2.67
N MET A 73 4.41 -5.61 3.94
CA MET A 73 5.37 -5.58 5.03
C MET A 73 5.41 -6.91 5.78
N ASP A 74 6.59 -7.27 6.31
CA ASP A 74 6.78 -8.49 7.09
C ASP A 74 6.35 -8.29 8.54
N LEU A 75 5.04 -8.39 8.77
CA LEU A 75 4.40 -8.20 10.08
C LEU A 75 4.63 -9.37 11.05
N GLY A 76 5.02 -10.54 10.55
CA GLY A 76 5.19 -11.75 11.34
C GLY A 76 6.64 -12.08 11.69
N ASN A 77 7.61 -11.27 11.28
CA ASN A 77 9.03 -11.56 11.48
C ASN A 77 9.36 -11.78 12.96
N PRO A 78 10.14 -12.83 13.33
CA PRO A 78 10.57 -13.03 14.72
C PRO A 78 11.48 -11.90 15.24
N ASP A 79 12.21 -11.21 14.36
CA ASP A 79 12.96 -10.02 14.74
C ASP A 79 12.02 -8.85 15.04
N ARG A 80 12.10 -8.35 16.28
CA ARG A 80 11.27 -7.24 16.74
C ARG A 80 11.51 -5.96 15.94
N SER A 81 12.75 -5.67 15.57
CA SER A 81 13.07 -4.42 14.86
C SER A 81 12.43 -4.39 13.48
N VAL A 82 12.38 -5.53 12.78
CA VAL A 82 11.70 -5.69 11.50
C VAL A 82 10.20 -5.47 11.66
N ARG A 83 9.58 -6.03 12.71
CA ARG A 83 8.15 -5.82 12.97
C ARG A 83 7.82 -4.38 13.32
N GLU A 84 8.62 -3.73 14.17
CA GLU A 84 8.40 -2.31 14.52
C GLU A 84 8.45 -1.44 13.27
N TYR A 85 9.44 -1.63 12.41
CA TYR A 85 9.53 -0.95 11.12
C TYR A 85 8.28 -1.21 10.26
N ALA A 86 7.85 -2.47 10.14
CA ALA A 86 6.69 -2.86 9.37
C ALA A 86 5.40 -2.19 9.87
N VAL A 87 5.18 -2.18 11.19
CA VAL A 87 4.01 -1.56 11.82
C VAL A 87 3.99 -0.04 11.59
N GLU A 88 5.11 0.65 11.83
CA GLU A 88 5.17 2.10 11.67
C GLU A 88 5.05 2.52 10.18
N THR A 89 5.62 1.74 9.27
CA THR A 89 5.44 1.95 7.83
C THR A 89 3.97 1.80 7.41
N LEU A 90 3.28 0.75 7.88
CA LEU A 90 1.86 0.56 7.57
C LEU A 90 0.97 1.66 8.17
N LYS A 91 1.23 2.10 9.39
CA LYS A 91 0.52 3.24 10.00
C LYS A 91 0.70 4.52 9.16
N THR A 92 1.92 4.77 8.70
CA THR A 92 2.20 5.90 7.81
C THR A 92 1.47 5.76 6.47
N CYS A 93 1.46 4.55 5.90
CA CYS A 93 0.73 4.27 4.65
C CYS A 93 -0.79 4.43 4.80
N LEU A 94 -1.37 4.15 5.96
CA LEU A 94 -2.79 4.44 6.24
C LEU A 94 -3.08 5.94 6.16
N LEU A 95 -2.23 6.79 6.74
CA LEU A 95 -2.36 8.24 6.64
C LEU A 95 -2.21 8.73 5.20
N TYR A 96 -1.21 8.24 4.48
CA TYR A 96 -0.98 8.59 3.08
C TYR A 96 -2.13 8.13 2.18
N ALA A 97 -2.67 6.94 2.41
CA ALA A 97 -3.83 6.44 1.68
C ALA A 97 -5.06 7.34 1.86
N LYS A 98 -5.30 7.80 3.09
CA LYS A 98 -6.39 8.74 3.39
C LYS A 98 -6.21 10.06 2.65
N GLU A 99 -5.02 10.68 2.71
CA GLU A 99 -4.70 11.93 2.02
C GLU A 99 -4.76 11.80 0.48
N MET A 100 -4.40 10.64 -0.03
CA MET A 100 -4.45 10.33 -1.45
C MET A 100 -5.88 10.04 -1.96
N GLY A 101 -6.82 9.79 -1.06
CA GLY A 101 -8.18 9.40 -1.40
C GLY A 101 -8.33 7.91 -1.74
N ALA A 102 -7.41 7.07 -1.30
CA ALA A 102 -7.53 5.63 -1.48
C ALA A 102 -8.60 5.02 -0.57
N GLY A 103 -9.30 3.99 -1.06
CA GLY A 103 -10.41 3.36 -0.33
C GLY A 103 -9.97 2.43 0.79
N VAL A 104 -8.80 1.79 0.63
CA VAL A 104 -8.27 0.79 1.57
C VAL A 104 -6.76 0.65 1.43
N VAL A 105 -6.07 0.31 2.51
CA VAL A 105 -4.68 -0.17 2.46
C VAL A 105 -4.70 -1.70 2.48
N GLY A 106 -4.05 -2.31 1.46
CA GLY A 106 -3.87 -3.77 1.37
C GLY A 106 -2.48 -4.19 1.83
N THR A 107 -2.41 -5.26 2.62
CA THR A 107 -1.15 -5.89 3.03
C THR A 107 -1.18 -7.40 2.80
N GLU A 108 -0.14 -8.13 3.18
CA GLU A 108 -0.03 -9.58 3.03
C GLU A 108 0.22 -10.25 4.38
N THR A 109 -0.25 -11.51 4.52
CA THR A 109 -0.09 -12.29 5.74
C THR A 109 1.14 -13.19 5.74
N ALA A 110 1.69 -13.50 4.58
CA ALA A 110 2.77 -14.47 4.46
C ALA A 110 3.91 -13.91 3.61
N TYR A 111 4.94 -13.54 4.29
CA TYR A 111 6.21 -13.14 3.70
C TYR A 111 7.33 -13.55 4.65
N PRO A 112 8.29 -14.31 4.24
CA PRO A 112 8.52 -15.14 3.06
C PRO A 112 7.70 -16.45 3.03
N ARG A 113 8.00 -17.37 2.09
CA ARG A 113 7.38 -18.72 2.05
C ARG A 113 7.83 -19.54 3.26
N LEU A 114 6.96 -19.60 4.26
CA LEU A 114 7.21 -20.32 5.51
C LEU A 114 6.62 -21.73 5.45
N SER A 115 7.26 -22.67 6.14
CA SER A 115 6.69 -23.98 6.46
C SER A 115 5.44 -23.80 7.36
N ARG A 116 4.68 -24.88 7.55
CA ARG A 116 3.51 -24.86 8.43
C ARG A 116 3.89 -24.56 9.89
N GLU A 117 4.98 -25.12 10.35
CA GLU A 117 5.54 -24.98 11.70
C GLU A 117 6.00 -23.53 11.93
N GLU A 118 6.75 -22.98 10.97
CA GLU A 118 7.19 -21.58 11.03
C GLU A 118 6.01 -20.61 11.03
N ARG A 119 4.99 -20.83 10.19
CA ARG A 119 3.77 -20.01 10.21
C ARG A 119 3.07 -20.04 11.56
N ALA A 120 2.97 -21.22 12.17
CA ALA A 120 2.36 -21.34 13.48
C ALA A 120 3.17 -20.59 14.56
N ALA A 121 4.50 -20.65 14.49
CA ALA A 121 5.38 -19.94 15.41
C ALA A 121 5.36 -18.41 15.23
N TRP A 122 5.19 -17.92 13.98
CA TRP A 122 5.18 -16.48 13.66
C TRP A 122 3.79 -15.85 13.80
N CYS A 123 2.72 -16.64 13.79
CA CYS A 123 1.35 -16.15 13.87
C CYS A 123 1.10 -15.19 15.05
N PRO A 124 1.55 -15.45 16.28
CA PRO A 124 1.37 -14.52 17.39
C PRO A 124 2.02 -13.15 17.14
N TYR A 125 3.20 -13.11 16.52
CA TYR A 125 3.87 -11.86 16.16
C TYR A 125 3.09 -11.07 15.12
N MET A 126 2.59 -11.77 14.11
CA MET A 126 1.76 -11.16 13.07
C MET A 126 0.46 -10.60 13.65
N MET A 127 -0.20 -11.34 14.55
CA MET A 127 -1.43 -10.90 15.19
C MET A 127 -1.21 -9.64 16.05
N ASP A 128 -0.13 -9.60 16.84
CA ASP A 128 0.24 -8.41 17.61
C ASP A 128 0.46 -7.19 16.68
N SER A 129 1.25 -7.37 15.62
CA SER A 129 1.51 -6.31 14.65
C SER A 129 0.23 -5.81 13.96
N LEU A 130 -0.65 -6.73 13.54
CA LEU A 130 -1.92 -6.38 12.91
C LEU A 130 -2.84 -5.62 13.87
N MET A 131 -2.95 -6.04 15.13
CA MET A 131 -3.77 -5.34 16.14
C MET A 131 -3.32 -3.88 16.28
N ARG A 132 -2.04 -3.63 16.36
CA ARG A 132 -1.45 -2.28 16.47
C ARG A 132 -1.72 -1.42 15.23
N VAL A 133 -1.69 -2.01 14.04
CA VAL A 133 -2.04 -1.31 12.79
C VAL A 133 -3.55 -1.05 12.70
N MET A 134 -4.38 -2.01 13.13
CA MET A 134 -5.84 -1.87 13.14
C MET A 134 -6.31 -0.78 14.10
N GLU A 135 -5.68 -0.63 15.28
CA GLU A 135 -5.97 0.48 16.20
C GLU A 135 -5.79 1.85 15.51
N GLU A 136 -4.70 2.01 14.75
CA GLU A 136 -4.47 3.23 13.98
C GLU A 136 -5.49 3.39 12.84
N ALA A 137 -5.79 2.32 12.11
CA ALA A 137 -6.78 2.33 11.03
C ALA A 137 -8.16 2.77 11.56
N GLN A 138 -8.58 2.24 12.71
CA GLN A 138 -9.83 2.64 13.38
C GLN A 138 -9.79 4.10 13.81
N ARG A 139 -8.68 4.55 14.42
CA ARG A 139 -8.53 5.92 14.90
C ARG A 139 -8.70 6.96 13.79
N ILE A 140 -8.24 6.66 12.58
CA ILE A 140 -8.31 7.57 11.43
C ILE A 140 -9.44 7.25 10.45
N ASP A 141 -10.30 6.27 10.76
CA ASP A 141 -11.38 5.81 9.89
C ASP A 141 -10.87 5.37 8.49
N MET A 142 -9.87 4.49 8.47
CA MET A 142 -9.35 3.85 7.27
C MET A 142 -9.55 2.34 7.32
N LYS A 143 -9.70 1.73 6.14
CA LYS A 143 -9.83 0.27 6.02
C LYS A 143 -8.46 -0.36 5.80
N LEU A 144 -8.22 -1.47 6.48
CA LEU A 144 -7.11 -2.38 6.25
C LEU A 144 -7.65 -3.69 5.69
N ALA A 145 -7.08 -4.18 4.58
CA ALA A 145 -7.37 -5.47 3.98
C ALA A 145 -6.12 -6.37 4.01
N ILE A 146 -6.34 -7.68 4.18
CA ILE A 146 -5.30 -8.69 4.26
C ILE A 146 -5.59 -9.75 3.19
#